data_c3e8c997b9712fef7081cda0efa06ced
#
_entry.id   c3e8c997b9712fef7081cda0efa06ced
#
_cell.length_a   1.000
_cell.length_b   1.000
_cell.length_c   1.000
_cell.angle_alpha   90.00
_cell.angle_beta   90.00
_cell.angle_gamma   90.00
#
_symmetry.space_group_name_H-M   'P 1'
#
loop_
_entity.id
_entity.type
_entity.pdbx_description
1 polymer ?
#
loop_
_entity_poly.entity_id
_entity_poly.type
_entity_poly.pdbx_seq_one_letter_code
_entity_poly.pdbx_strand_id
1 'polypeptide(L)'
;YEIGVRLVGSEMCIRDSKKLEMLPIECIVRGYITGSGWESYKENGTVCGIKLLEGLQESDKLPEPIFTPSTKAEIGLHDENISFERCREILEKEYPGKGASYAEQIKDYTIALYKKCAEYALTKGIIIADTKFEFGLDENGNVVLGDEMLTPDSSRFWPLEGYKPGQGQPSFDKQFVRDWLKANPDSDYLLPDDVIEKTVNKYKEAYELLTGKKFA
;
A
#
# COMPACT_ATOMS: atom_id res chain seq x y z
N TYR A 1 28.94 -11.75 3.85
CA TYR A 1 27.53 -12.20 3.78
C TYR A 1 27.28 -13.08 4.99
N GLU A 2 26.47 -12.62 5.96
CA GLU A 2 25.95 -13.52 7.00
C GLU A 2 24.72 -14.24 6.45
N ILE A 3 24.91 -15.43 5.94
CA ILE A 3 23.78 -16.32 5.64
C ILE A 3 23.34 -16.91 6.97
N GLY A 4 22.21 -16.43 7.48
CA GLY A 4 21.64 -16.98 8.72
C GLY A 4 21.34 -18.46 8.56
N VAL A 5 21.56 -19.23 9.65
CA VAL A 5 21.41 -20.71 9.73
C VAL A 5 20.00 -21.23 9.34
N ARG A 6 19.05 -20.33 9.08
CA ARG A 6 17.67 -20.65 8.70
C ARG A 6 17.39 -20.70 7.19
N LEU A 7 18.38 -20.38 6.37
CA LEU A 7 18.26 -20.52 4.91
C LEU A 7 18.69 -21.92 4.46
N VAL A 8 18.17 -22.95 5.11
CA VAL A 8 18.26 -24.33 4.65
C VAL A 8 17.03 -24.59 3.79
N GLY A 9 17.16 -24.26 2.54
CA GLY A 9 16.11 -24.47 1.54
C GLY A 9 16.68 -24.16 0.17
N SER A 10 15.94 -24.29 -0.88
CA SER A 10 16.46 -24.16 -2.24
C SER A 10 17.17 -22.81 -2.47
N GLU A 11 18.31 -22.84 -3.16
CA GLU A 11 19.06 -21.64 -3.61
C GLU A 11 18.22 -20.65 -4.42
N MET A 12 17.05 -21.07 -4.88
CA MET A 12 16.10 -20.22 -5.61
C MET A 12 15.45 -19.13 -4.75
N CYS A 13 15.59 -19.20 -3.43
CA CYS A 13 15.05 -18.19 -2.49
C CYS A 13 16.10 -17.16 -2.04
N ILE A 14 17.34 -17.24 -2.53
CA ILE A 14 18.39 -16.28 -2.20
C ILE A 14 18.18 -15.01 -3.03
N ARG A 15 18.05 -13.87 -2.35
CA ARG A 15 18.02 -12.53 -2.96
C ARG A 15 19.17 -11.72 -2.42
N ASP A 16 19.87 -11.03 -3.32
CA ASP A 16 20.73 -9.92 -2.91
C ASP A 16 19.87 -8.75 -2.49
N SER A 17 20.06 -8.30 -1.25
CA SER A 17 19.29 -7.18 -0.68
C SER A 17 20.25 -6.14 -0.13
N LYS A 18 19.95 -4.86 -0.39
CA LYS A 18 20.63 -3.74 0.25
C LYS A 18 19.96 -3.48 1.59
N LYS A 19 20.75 -3.46 2.68
CA LYS A 19 20.25 -3.09 4.00
C LYS A 19 20.01 -1.58 4.05
N LEU A 20 18.83 -1.18 4.49
CA LEU A 20 18.45 0.21 4.68
C LEU A 20 18.13 0.46 6.16
N GLU A 21 18.34 1.68 6.62
CA GLU A 21 17.75 2.19 7.86
C GLU A 21 16.34 2.67 7.52
N MET A 22 15.31 1.88 7.88
CA MET A 22 13.94 2.16 7.49
C MET A 22 13.38 3.37 8.23
N LEU A 23 12.72 4.27 7.49
CA LEU A 23 12.00 5.40 8.06
C LEU A 23 10.71 4.92 8.75
N PRO A 24 10.33 5.52 9.91
CA PRO A 24 9.18 5.08 10.71
C PRO A 24 7.84 5.58 10.17
N ILE A 25 7.70 5.66 8.86
CA ILE A 25 6.51 6.17 8.15
C ILE A 25 6.09 5.19 7.07
N GLU A 26 4.83 4.81 7.08
CA GLU A 26 4.19 4.17 5.93
C GLU A 26 3.68 5.23 4.95
N CYS A 27 4.15 5.15 3.72
CA CYS A 27 3.86 6.13 2.69
C CYS A 27 2.68 5.66 1.83
N ILE A 28 1.47 5.98 2.28
CA ILE A 28 0.24 5.61 1.58
C ILE A 28 -0.13 6.71 0.59
N VAL A 29 -0.43 6.32 -0.64
CA VAL A 29 -0.96 7.20 -1.68
C VAL A 29 -2.31 6.68 -2.16
N ARG A 30 -3.26 7.60 -2.33
CA ARG A 30 -4.62 7.29 -2.79
C ARG A 30 -4.94 8.05 -4.05
N GLY A 31 -5.30 7.34 -5.10
CA GLY A 31 -5.85 7.92 -6.33
C GLY A 31 -7.37 7.79 -6.40
N TYR A 32 -7.93 6.96 -5.52
CA TYR A 32 -9.37 6.73 -5.36
C TYR A 32 -9.72 6.76 -3.88
N ILE A 33 -10.95 7.18 -3.56
CA ILE A 33 -11.40 7.25 -2.18
C ILE A 33 -12.06 5.93 -1.76
N THR A 34 -11.39 5.16 -0.90
CA THR A 34 -11.86 3.83 -0.45
C THR A 34 -11.23 3.44 0.88
N GLY A 35 -11.72 2.37 1.49
CA GLY A 35 -11.20 1.83 2.75
C GLY A 35 -11.16 2.87 3.86
N SER A 36 -10.08 2.92 4.65
CA SER A 36 -9.94 3.88 5.76
C SER A 36 -10.02 5.35 5.31
N GLY A 37 -9.61 5.64 4.06
CA GLY A 37 -9.76 6.97 3.50
C GLY A 37 -11.22 7.35 3.28
N TRP A 38 -12.04 6.43 2.79
CA TRP A 38 -13.48 6.63 2.65
C TRP A 38 -14.17 6.79 4.00
N GLU A 39 -13.82 5.97 4.99
CA GLU A 39 -14.38 6.10 6.35
C GLU A 39 -14.07 7.49 6.95
N SER A 40 -12.82 7.93 6.86
CA SER A 40 -12.42 9.27 7.33
C SER A 40 -13.16 10.38 6.59
N TYR A 41 -13.29 10.28 5.28
CA TYR A 41 -14.03 11.25 4.47
C TYR A 41 -15.52 11.34 4.85
N LYS A 42 -16.18 10.21 5.07
CA LYS A 42 -17.60 10.20 5.52
C LYS A 42 -17.79 10.90 6.86
N GLU A 43 -16.80 10.78 7.74
CA GLU A 43 -16.89 11.34 9.09
C GLU A 43 -16.73 12.86 9.10
N ASN A 44 -15.78 13.40 8.33
CA ASN A 44 -15.42 14.82 8.49
C ASN A 44 -15.01 15.52 7.17
N GLY A 45 -15.15 14.87 6.01
CA GLY A 45 -14.80 15.45 4.70
C GLY A 45 -13.31 15.56 4.44
N THR A 46 -12.47 14.94 5.28
CA THR A 46 -11.01 15.01 5.17
C THR A 46 -10.36 13.62 5.20
N VAL A 47 -9.12 13.53 4.68
CA VAL A 47 -8.26 12.36 4.86
C VAL A 47 -6.86 12.86 5.25
N CYS A 48 -6.33 12.43 6.39
CA CYS A 48 -5.04 12.88 6.91
C CYS A 48 -4.89 14.43 6.96
N GLY A 49 -5.99 15.14 7.29
CA GLY A 49 -6.04 16.59 7.31
C GLY A 49 -6.24 17.26 5.94
N ILE A 50 -6.24 16.51 4.85
CA ILE A 50 -6.50 17.01 3.50
C ILE A 50 -8.00 17.13 3.27
N LYS A 51 -8.51 18.34 3.06
CA LYS A 51 -9.93 18.56 2.71
C LYS A 51 -10.16 18.11 1.28
N LEU A 52 -11.14 17.22 1.09
CA LEU A 52 -11.54 16.74 -0.23
C LEU A 52 -12.77 17.48 -0.77
N LEU A 53 -13.08 17.26 -2.04
CA LEU A 53 -14.28 17.80 -2.67
C LEU A 53 -15.54 17.23 -1.97
N GLU A 54 -16.58 18.04 -1.86
CA GLU A 54 -17.87 17.61 -1.34
C GLU A 54 -18.60 16.71 -2.36
N GLY A 55 -19.36 15.74 -1.85
CA GLY A 55 -20.18 14.86 -2.67
C GLY A 55 -19.46 13.68 -3.29
N LEU A 56 -18.21 13.40 -2.90
CA LEU A 56 -17.53 12.16 -3.32
C LEU A 56 -18.29 10.93 -2.82
N GLN A 57 -18.30 9.92 -3.67
CA GLN A 57 -18.85 8.59 -3.38
C GLN A 57 -17.72 7.57 -3.17
N GLU A 58 -18.05 6.45 -2.57
CA GLU A 58 -17.08 5.36 -2.41
C GLU A 58 -16.52 4.93 -3.77
N SER A 59 -15.23 4.73 -3.82
CA SER A 59 -14.47 4.38 -5.04
C SER A 59 -14.38 5.48 -6.10
N ASP A 60 -14.80 6.72 -5.81
CA ASP A 60 -14.55 7.84 -6.72
C ASP A 60 -13.05 8.04 -6.96
N LYS A 61 -12.72 8.37 -8.21
CA LYS A 61 -11.38 8.81 -8.57
C LYS A 61 -11.13 10.22 -8.05
N LEU A 62 -10.04 10.42 -7.34
CA LEU A 62 -9.61 11.75 -6.90
C LEU A 62 -9.05 12.55 -8.08
N PRO A 63 -9.23 13.90 -8.11
CA PRO A 63 -8.67 14.75 -9.15
C PRO A 63 -7.15 14.62 -9.28
N GLU A 64 -6.47 14.53 -8.12
CA GLU A 64 -5.05 14.26 -8.02
C GLU A 64 -4.83 13.22 -6.92
N PRO A 65 -3.80 12.35 -7.05
CA PRO A 65 -3.43 11.44 -5.99
C PRO A 65 -2.99 12.22 -4.75
N ILE A 66 -3.42 11.76 -3.57
CA ILE A 66 -3.09 12.36 -2.29
C ILE A 66 -2.13 11.48 -1.50
N PHE A 67 -1.17 12.10 -0.82
CA PHE A 67 -0.27 11.45 0.13
C PHE A 67 -0.91 11.43 1.51
N THR A 68 -1.16 10.24 2.04
CA THR A 68 -1.88 10.01 3.30
C THR A 68 -1.06 9.09 4.21
N PRO A 69 0.02 9.61 4.82
CA PRO A 69 0.94 8.79 5.60
C PRO A 69 0.29 8.20 6.86
N SER A 70 0.87 7.10 7.33
CA SER A 70 0.61 6.57 8.67
C SER A 70 1.91 6.33 9.44
N THR A 71 1.79 6.25 10.75
CA THR A 71 2.88 5.78 11.59
C THR A 71 3.10 4.29 11.31
N LYS A 72 4.32 3.82 11.53
CA LYS A 72 4.61 2.40 11.59
C LYS A 72 4.55 1.99 13.07
N ALA A 73 3.45 1.37 13.46
CA ALA A 73 3.22 0.95 14.83
C ALA A 73 4.14 -0.21 15.24
N GLU A 74 4.42 -0.33 16.54
CA GLU A 74 5.04 -1.54 17.09
C GLU A 74 4.13 -2.75 16.90
N ILE A 75 4.73 -3.95 16.86
CA ILE A 75 4.01 -5.21 16.68
C ILE A 75 2.89 -5.33 17.74
N GLY A 76 1.64 -5.43 17.26
CA GLY A 76 0.45 -5.56 18.09
C GLY A 76 -0.34 -4.26 18.30
N LEU A 77 0.15 -3.12 17.80
CA LEU A 77 -0.57 -1.86 17.73
C LEU A 77 -1.01 -1.59 16.28
N HIS A 78 -2.04 -0.76 16.12
CA HIS A 78 -2.52 -0.36 14.79
C HIS A 78 -1.77 0.89 14.31
N ASP A 79 -1.46 0.90 13.01
CA ASP A 79 -0.93 2.08 12.34
C ASP A 79 -1.96 3.22 12.40
N GLU A 80 -1.49 4.42 12.71
CA GLU A 80 -2.32 5.61 12.83
C GLU A 80 -2.14 6.51 11.62
N ASN A 81 -3.24 6.83 10.94
CA ASN A 81 -3.22 7.82 9.86
C ASN A 81 -2.85 9.19 10.44
N ILE A 82 -1.85 9.84 9.86
CA ILE A 82 -1.34 11.12 10.33
C ILE A 82 -1.37 12.17 9.22
N SER A 83 -1.36 13.46 9.61
CA SER A 83 -1.17 14.53 8.64
C SER A 83 0.28 14.60 8.15
N PHE A 84 0.49 15.29 7.02
CA PHE A 84 1.85 15.51 6.51
C PHE A 84 2.71 16.32 7.48
N GLU A 85 2.13 17.28 8.18
CA GLU A 85 2.80 18.07 9.21
C GLU A 85 3.30 17.15 10.34
N ARG A 86 2.45 16.21 10.78
CA ARG A 86 2.83 15.24 11.79
C ARG A 86 3.92 14.28 11.31
N CYS A 87 3.88 13.86 10.05
CA CYS A 87 4.95 13.09 9.42
C CYS A 87 6.30 13.85 9.48
N ARG A 88 6.29 15.14 9.14
CA ARG A 88 7.49 16.00 9.24
C ARG A 88 8.04 16.11 10.67
N GLU A 89 7.15 16.28 11.65
CA GLU A 89 7.55 16.35 13.07
C GLU A 89 8.21 15.05 13.54
N ILE A 90 7.66 13.89 13.17
CA ILE A 90 8.22 12.59 13.53
C ILE A 90 9.60 12.43 12.92
N LEU A 91 9.75 12.71 11.63
CA LEU A 91 11.03 12.58 10.95
C LEU A 91 12.05 13.62 11.43
N GLU A 92 11.63 14.85 11.76
CA GLU A 92 12.55 15.86 12.30
C GLU A 92 13.05 15.51 13.70
N LYS A 93 12.20 14.86 14.50
CA LYS A 93 12.61 14.34 15.82
C LYS A 93 13.63 13.21 15.71
N GLU A 94 13.44 12.30 14.73
CA GLU A 94 14.33 11.16 14.50
C GLU A 94 15.62 11.57 13.80
N TYR A 95 15.54 12.51 12.85
CA TYR A 95 16.66 13.00 12.03
C TYR A 95 16.78 14.54 12.10
N PRO A 96 17.28 15.09 13.21
CA PRO A 96 17.34 16.53 13.42
C PRO A 96 18.08 17.27 12.30
N GLY A 97 17.43 18.28 11.72
CA GLY A 97 17.96 19.10 10.63
C GLY A 97 17.85 18.47 9.23
N LYS A 98 17.35 17.24 9.12
CA LYS A 98 17.16 16.54 7.84
C LYS A 98 15.73 15.99 7.68
N GLY A 99 15.01 15.77 8.77
CA GLY A 99 13.72 15.09 8.77
C GLY A 99 12.69 15.77 7.91
N ALA A 100 12.62 17.09 7.91
CA ALA A 100 11.73 17.84 7.03
C ALA A 100 12.02 17.60 5.55
N SER A 101 13.30 17.51 5.15
CA SER A 101 13.71 17.18 3.78
C SER A 101 13.36 15.75 3.42
N TYR A 102 13.52 14.80 4.34
CA TYR A 102 13.12 13.40 4.11
C TYR A 102 11.62 13.28 3.94
N ALA A 103 10.81 14.00 4.72
CA ALA A 103 9.36 14.01 4.58
C ALA A 103 8.91 14.49 3.19
N GLU A 104 9.49 15.56 2.67
CA GLU A 104 9.18 16.03 1.32
C GLU A 104 9.62 15.00 0.26
N GLN A 105 10.82 14.42 0.38
CA GLN A 105 11.32 13.43 -0.56
C GLN A 105 10.43 12.19 -0.62
N ILE A 106 10.05 11.59 0.52
CA ILE A 106 9.19 10.40 0.52
C ILE A 106 7.80 10.70 -0.05
N LYS A 107 7.24 11.88 0.22
CA LYS A 107 5.98 12.33 -0.38
C LYS A 107 6.08 12.43 -1.90
N ASP A 108 7.11 13.13 -2.40
CA ASP A 108 7.31 13.36 -3.83
C ASP A 108 7.57 12.03 -4.56
N TYR A 109 8.41 11.16 -4.01
CA TYR A 109 8.67 9.84 -4.56
C TYR A 109 7.41 8.97 -4.57
N THR A 110 6.65 8.98 -3.50
CA THR A 110 5.38 8.24 -3.39
C THR A 110 4.40 8.65 -4.49
N ILE A 111 4.17 9.95 -4.66
CA ILE A 111 3.26 10.47 -5.69
C ILE A 111 3.77 10.17 -7.10
N ALA A 112 5.06 10.36 -7.35
CA ALA A 112 5.66 10.12 -8.67
C ALA A 112 5.61 8.63 -9.05
N LEU A 113 5.97 7.74 -8.13
CA LEU A 113 5.89 6.29 -8.32
C LEU A 113 4.45 5.85 -8.59
N TYR A 114 3.51 6.32 -7.77
CA TYR A 114 2.10 6.00 -7.96
C TYR A 114 1.60 6.42 -9.34
N LYS A 115 1.80 7.68 -9.74
CA LYS A 115 1.33 8.19 -11.05
C LYS A 115 1.84 7.32 -12.20
N LYS A 116 3.13 7.03 -12.21
CA LYS A 116 3.76 6.20 -13.25
C LYS A 116 3.21 4.77 -13.28
N CYS A 117 3.05 4.16 -12.11
CA CYS A 117 2.61 2.77 -12.03
C CYS A 117 1.10 2.62 -12.26
N ALA A 118 0.29 3.58 -11.80
CA ALA A 118 -1.15 3.60 -12.05
C ALA A 118 -1.45 3.76 -13.55
N GLU A 119 -0.72 4.62 -14.26
CA GLU A 119 -0.83 4.75 -15.71
C GLU A 119 -0.50 3.42 -16.42
N TYR A 120 0.59 2.77 -16.05
CA TYR A 120 0.94 1.46 -16.60
C TYR A 120 -0.12 0.40 -16.30
N ALA A 121 -0.59 0.30 -15.07
CA ALA A 121 -1.58 -0.69 -14.65
C ALA A 121 -2.91 -0.53 -15.42
N LEU A 122 -3.33 0.71 -15.68
CA LEU A 122 -4.51 0.99 -16.50
C LEU A 122 -4.39 0.41 -17.92
N THR A 123 -3.20 0.42 -18.52
CA THR A 123 -2.96 -0.21 -19.84
C THR A 123 -3.10 -1.74 -19.79
N LYS A 124 -3.06 -2.31 -18.58
CA LYS A 124 -3.20 -3.74 -18.32
C LYS A 124 -4.57 -4.12 -17.78
N GLY A 125 -5.53 -3.18 -17.76
CA GLY A 125 -6.88 -3.42 -17.26
C GLY A 125 -6.99 -3.43 -15.73
N ILE A 126 -6.01 -2.86 -15.02
CA ILE A 126 -5.98 -2.77 -13.55
C ILE A 126 -5.99 -1.31 -13.11
N ILE A 127 -6.87 -1.00 -12.17
CA ILE A 127 -6.86 0.24 -11.40
C ILE A 127 -6.08 0.00 -10.11
N ILE A 128 -5.06 0.81 -9.84
CA ILE A 128 -4.43 0.90 -8.53
C ILE A 128 -5.18 1.97 -7.75
N ALA A 129 -6.05 1.57 -6.82
CA ALA A 129 -6.86 2.51 -6.04
C ALA A 129 -6.03 3.26 -5.01
N ASP A 130 -5.26 2.52 -4.25
CA ASP A 130 -4.25 3.01 -3.33
C ASP A 130 -3.09 2.01 -3.22
N THR A 131 -1.98 2.47 -2.72
CA THR A 131 -0.82 1.61 -2.43
C THR A 131 -0.01 2.19 -1.29
N LYS A 132 0.75 1.32 -0.64
CA LYS A 132 1.71 1.64 0.41
C LYS A 132 3.12 1.43 -0.11
N PHE A 133 3.99 2.41 0.15
CA PHE A 133 5.43 2.30 -0.04
C PHE A 133 6.13 2.47 1.31
N GLU A 134 7.30 1.89 1.42
CA GLU A 134 8.22 2.13 2.53
C GLU A 134 9.55 2.64 1.99
N PHE A 135 10.18 3.53 2.73
CA PHE A 135 11.47 4.09 2.36
C PHE A 135 12.45 3.95 3.53
N GLY A 136 13.70 3.88 3.19
CA GLY A 136 14.79 3.88 4.15
C GLY A 136 15.96 4.70 3.66
N LEU A 137 16.95 4.88 4.52
CA LEU A 137 18.19 5.58 4.21
C LEU A 137 19.28 4.57 3.86
N ASP A 138 20.05 4.87 2.81
CA ASP A 138 21.28 4.14 2.52
C ASP A 138 22.43 4.65 3.41
N GLU A 139 23.61 4.05 3.27
CA GLU A 139 24.83 4.40 4.00
C GLU A 139 25.29 5.85 3.82
N ASN A 140 24.81 6.52 2.77
CA ASN A 140 25.11 7.92 2.47
C ASN A 140 23.98 8.86 2.93
N GLY A 141 22.93 8.33 3.54
CA GLY A 141 21.75 9.09 3.96
C GLY A 141 20.81 9.48 2.82
N ASN A 142 20.88 8.80 1.68
CA ASN A 142 19.93 9.01 0.60
C ASN A 142 18.65 8.22 0.85
N VAL A 143 17.51 8.81 0.53
CA VAL A 143 16.22 8.14 0.60
C VAL A 143 16.10 7.13 -0.55
N VAL A 144 15.85 5.88 -0.19
CA VAL A 144 15.74 4.74 -1.12
C VAL A 144 14.43 4.01 -0.85
N LEU A 145 13.76 3.58 -1.92
CA LEU A 145 12.59 2.71 -1.83
C LEU A 145 13.00 1.37 -1.22
N GLY A 146 12.31 0.97 -0.17
CA GLY A 146 12.50 -0.30 0.53
C GLY A 146 11.24 -1.15 0.50
N ASP A 147 11.35 -2.35 1.07
CA ASP A 147 10.27 -3.31 1.18
C ASP A 147 9.62 -3.70 -0.17
N GLU A 148 8.47 -4.36 -0.11
CA GLU A 148 7.67 -4.69 -1.30
C GLU A 148 6.90 -3.46 -1.81
N MET A 149 6.65 -3.44 -3.11
CA MET A 149 5.84 -2.40 -3.72
C MET A 149 4.92 -2.97 -4.79
N LEU A 150 3.72 -2.42 -4.88
CA LEU A 150 2.77 -2.71 -5.96
C LEU A 150 2.46 -4.21 -6.10
N THR A 151 2.39 -4.88 -4.98
CA THR A 151 1.90 -6.25 -4.87
C THR A 151 0.42 -6.23 -4.46
N PRO A 152 -0.33 -7.32 -4.64
CA PRO A 152 -1.69 -7.41 -4.09
C PRO A 152 -1.75 -7.32 -2.56
N ASP A 153 -0.62 -7.42 -1.85
CA ASP A 153 -0.55 -7.24 -0.41
C ASP A 153 -0.42 -5.76 -0.01
N SER A 154 0.45 -5.01 -0.70
CA SER A 154 0.70 -3.59 -0.43
C SER A 154 -0.26 -2.64 -1.13
N SER A 155 -1.11 -3.12 -2.05
CA SER A 155 -1.91 -2.30 -2.95
C SER A 155 -3.35 -2.81 -3.07
N ARG A 156 -4.28 -1.90 -3.37
CA ARG A 156 -5.64 -2.24 -3.78
C ARG A 156 -5.74 -2.21 -5.29
N PHE A 157 -5.87 -3.40 -5.89
CA PHE A 157 -6.00 -3.58 -7.33
C PHE A 157 -7.44 -3.93 -7.69
N TRP A 158 -8.06 -3.11 -8.54
CA TRP A 158 -9.39 -3.36 -9.05
C TRP A 158 -9.35 -3.69 -10.54
N PRO A 159 -10.19 -4.59 -11.04
CA PRO A 159 -10.39 -4.72 -12.48
C PRO A 159 -10.96 -3.42 -13.04
N LEU A 160 -10.38 -2.94 -14.14
CA LEU A 160 -10.91 -1.78 -14.86
C LEU A 160 -12.27 -2.08 -15.45
N GLU A 161 -12.46 -3.33 -15.93
CA GLU A 161 -13.75 -3.80 -16.42
C GLU A 161 -14.76 -3.88 -15.27
N GLY A 162 -15.90 -3.24 -15.45
CA GLY A 162 -16.97 -3.22 -14.45
C GLY A 162 -16.76 -2.24 -13.30
N TYR A 163 -15.67 -1.47 -13.30
CA TYR A 163 -15.49 -0.39 -12.30
C TYR A 163 -16.65 0.61 -12.33
N LYS A 164 -17.21 0.90 -11.16
CA LYS A 164 -18.29 1.89 -10.97
C LYS A 164 -18.13 2.61 -9.65
N PRO A 165 -18.07 3.95 -9.64
CA PRO A 165 -18.13 4.73 -8.41
C PRO A 165 -19.43 4.51 -7.63
N GLY A 166 -19.45 4.86 -6.35
CA GLY A 166 -20.61 4.76 -5.48
C GLY A 166 -20.80 3.41 -4.81
N GLN A 167 -19.86 2.51 -4.96
CA GLN A 167 -19.88 1.18 -4.34
C GLN A 167 -18.48 0.61 -4.13
N GLY A 168 -18.36 -0.39 -3.25
CA GLY A 168 -17.15 -1.21 -3.14
C GLY A 168 -16.84 -1.94 -4.45
N GLN A 169 -15.55 -2.12 -4.77
CA GLN A 169 -15.11 -2.75 -6.01
C GLN A 169 -14.63 -4.18 -5.77
N PRO A 170 -14.83 -5.10 -6.73
CA PRO A 170 -14.07 -6.35 -6.77
C PRO A 170 -12.56 -6.06 -6.71
N SER A 171 -11.80 -6.91 -6.05
CA SER A 171 -10.38 -6.67 -5.85
C SER A 171 -9.55 -7.92 -6.12
N PHE A 172 -8.30 -7.70 -6.59
CA PHE A 172 -7.28 -8.75 -6.72
C PHE A 172 -6.43 -8.91 -5.45
N ASP A 173 -6.68 -8.08 -4.43
CA ASP A 173 -5.95 -8.07 -3.17
C ASP A 173 -6.60 -8.92 -2.07
N LYS A 174 -6.11 -8.79 -0.85
CA LYS A 174 -6.57 -9.49 0.34
C LYS A 174 -7.95 -9.06 0.87
N GLN A 175 -8.68 -8.19 0.16
CA GLN A 175 -10.00 -7.73 0.59
C GLN A 175 -11.00 -8.91 0.68
N PHE A 176 -10.89 -9.87 -0.23
CA PHE A 176 -11.70 -11.09 -0.19
C PHE A 176 -11.53 -11.89 1.12
N VAL A 177 -10.29 -12.04 1.57
CA VAL A 177 -10.00 -12.69 2.87
C VAL A 177 -10.54 -11.86 4.04
N ARG A 178 -10.35 -10.52 3.99
CA ARG A 178 -10.87 -9.62 5.03
C ARG A 178 -12.39 -9.68 5.14
N ASP A 179 -13.08 -9.71 4.01
CA ASP A 179 -14.55 -9.80 4.00
C ASP A 179 -15.02 -11.15 4.55
N TRP A 180 -14.32 -12.23 4.20
CA TRP A 180 -14.61 -13.54 4.77
C TRP A 180 -14.39 -13.58 6.29
N LEU A 181 -13.27 -13.05 6.79
CA LEU A 181 -12.97 -12.99 8.23
C LEU A 181 -14.00 -12.15 8.98
N LYS A 182 -14.45 -11.03 8.42
CA LYS A 182 -15.53 -10.23 9.02
C LYS A 182 -16.85 -10.98 9.11
N ALA A 183 -17.16 -11.81 8.11
CA ALA A 183 -18.36 -12.64 8.10
C ALA A 183 -18.24 -13.87 9.01
N ASN A 184 -17.03 -14.27 9.40
CA ASN A 184 -16.74 -15.46 10.20
C ASN A 184 -15.81 -15.13 11.39
N PRO A 185 -16.27 -14.32 12.37
CA PRO A 185 -15.44 -13.83 13.46
C PRO A 185 -14.92 -14.95 14.38
N ASP A 186 -15.64 -16.07 14.44
CA ASP A 186 -15.32 -17.23 15.29
C ASP A 186 -14.40 -18.26 14.61
N SER A 187 -13.80 -17.90 13.47
CA SER A 187 -12.99 -18.84 12.67
C SER A 187 -11.57 -19.07 13.19
N ASP A 188 -11.15 -18.43 14.30
CA ASP A 188 -9.77 -18.45 14.81
C ASP A 188 -8.71 -18.14 13.73
N TYR A 189 -9.07 -17.32 12.75
CA TYR A 189 -8.27 -17.00 11.55
C TYR A 189 -7.93 -18.22 10.66
N LEU A 190 -8.62 -19.35 10.85
CA LEU A 190 -8.47 -20.53 9.98
C LEU A 190 -9.29 -20.32 8.70
N LEU A 191 -8.61 -20.22 7.58
CA LEU A 191 -9.24 -20.03 6.28
C LEU A 191 -9.59 -21.39 5.65
N PRO A 192 -10.80 -21.57 5.10
CA PRO A 192 -11.12 -22.73 4.29
C PRO A 192 -10.29 -22.80 3.01
N ASP A 193 -10.04 -24.01 2.51
CA ASP A 193 -9.24 -24.24 1.30
C ASP A 193 -9.75 -23.49 0.09
N ASP A 194 -11.07 -23.38 -0.08
CA ASP A 194 -11.68 -22.65 -1.20
C ASP A 194 -11.43 -21.11 -1.11
N VAL A 195 -11.32 -20.57 0.10
CA VAL A 195 -10.98 -19.14 0.32
C VAL A 195 -9.51 -18.91 -0.02
N ILE A 196 -8.64 -19.84 0.40
CA ILE A 196 -7.21 -19.81 0.08
C ILE A 196 -7.01 -19.90 -1.44
N GLU A 197 -7.63 -20.89 -2.09
CA GLU A 197 -7.50 -21.08 -3.54
C GLU A 197 -7.98 -19.87 -4.34
N LYS A 198 -9.14 -19.30 -3.99
CA LYS A 198 -9.66 -18.09 -4.63
C LYS A 198 -8.71 -16.91 -4.47
N THR A 199 -8.11 -16.73 -3.29
CA THR A 199 -7.16 -15.65 -3.03
C THR A 199 -5.88 -15.83 -3.85
N VAL A 200 -5.31 -17.04 -3.87
CA VAL A 200 -4.14 -17.37 -4.68
C VAL A 200 -4.40 -17.12 -6.17
N ASN A 201 -5.57 -17.52 -6.67
CA ASN A 201 -5.93 -17.32 -8.07
C ASN A 201 -6.04 -15.83 -8.42
N LYS A 202 -6.58 -15.00 -7.53
CA LYS A 202 -6.59 -13.53 -7.72
C LYS A 202 -5.18 -12.93 -7.81
N TYR A 203 -4.27 -13.39 -6.98
CA TYR A 203 -2.87 -12.94 -7.02
C TYR A 203 -2.16 -13.36 -8.31
N LYS A 204 -2.38 -14.59 -8.76
CA LYS A 204 -1.87 -15.08 -10.04
C LYS A 204 -2.44 -14.29 -11.22
N GLU A 205 -3.74 -14.03 -11.21
CA GLU A 205 -4.41 -13.23 -12.24
C GLU A 205 -3.82 -11.81 -12.33
N ALA A 206 -3.65 -11.13 -11.19
CA ALA A 206 -3.01 -9.82 -11.16
C ALA A 206 -1.58 -9.86 -11.72
N TYR A 207 -0.78 -10.88 -11.35
CA TYR A 207 0.55 -11.07 -11.89
C TYR A 207 0.54 -11.26 -13.41
N GLU A 208 -0.34 -12.13 -13.92
CA GLU A 208 -0.45 -12.42 -15.36
C GLU A 208 -0.88 -11.19 -16.16
N LEU A 209 -1.84 -10.43 -15.66
CA LEU A 209 -2.28 -9.17 -16.26
C LEU A 209 -1.15 -8.13 -16.33
N LEU A 210 -0.47 -7.90 -15.20
CA LEU A 210 0.57 -6.87 -15.11
C LEU A 210 1.81 -7.22 -15.92
N THR A 211 2.22 -8.49 -15.92
CA THR A 211 3.48 -8.92 -16.55
C THR A 211 3.30 -9.46 -17.97
N GLY A 212 2.12 -9.90 -18.33
CA GLY A 212 1.84 -10.65 -19.56
C GLY A 212 2.45 -12.06 -19.56
N LYS A 213 2.91 -12.56 -18.41
CA LYS A 213 3.52 -13.89 -18.26
C LYS A 213 2.61 -14.78 -17.44
N LYS A 214 2.54 -16.07 -17.80
CA LYS A 214 1.87 -17.06 -16.95
C LYS A 214 2.65 -17.27 -15.67
N PHE A 215 1.91 -17.41 -14.56
CA PHE A 215 2.51 -17.81 -13.30
C PHE A 215 2.85 -19.30 -13.38
N ALA A 216 4.14 -19.62 -13.15
CA ALA A 216 4.66 -20.99 -13.21
C ALA A 216 4.36 -21.76 -11.91
#